data_bf295245cdd361d48a898427eeba04c6
#
_entry.id   bf295245cdd361d48a898427eeba04c6
#
_cell.length_a   1.000
_cell.length_b   1.000
_cell.length_c   1.000
_cell.angle_alpha   90.00
_cell.angle_beta   90.00
_cell.angle_gamma   90.00
#
_symmetry.space_group_name_H-M   'P 1'
#
loop_
_entity.id
_entity.type
_entity.pdbx_description
1 polymer ?
#
loop_
_entity_poly.entity_id
_entity_poly.type
_entity_poly.pdbx_seq_one_letter_code
_entity_poly.pdbx_strand_id
1 'polypeptide(L)'
;MLTHIVIWKYQANVEQEVREEHVRLLGALAAVISEVESLAVGFDVLKLPRSFDSGLVAVFRDRAALEAYTVHPEHLKVVAFGKAISEQVASVDFESGAGPTATVES
;
A
#
# COMPACT_ATOMS: atom_id res chain seq x y z
N MET A 1 -9.52 -14.13 -3.41
CA MET A 1 -8.38 -13.22 -3.23
C MET A 1 -8.79 -12.00 -2.42
N LEU A 2 -7.87 -11.45 -1.68
CA LEU A 2 -8.09 -10.24 -0.88
C LEU A 2 -7.22 -9.13 -1.42
N THR A 3 -7.83 -7.99 -1.73
CA THR A 3 -7.13 -6.81 -2.24
C THR A 3 -7.00 -5.78 -1.12
N HIS A 4 -5.76 -5.36 -0.89
CA HIS A 4 -5.37 -4.42 0.14
C HIS A 4 -4.87 -3.15 -0.52
N ILE A 5 -5.49 -2.02 -0.23
CA ILE A 5 -5.12 -0.73 -0.80
C ILE A 5 -4.79 0.23 0.33
N VAL A 6 -3.67 0.92 0.21
CA VAL A 6 -3.27 1.97 1.14
C VAL A 6 -2.83 3.19 0.35
N ILE A 7 -3.18 4.36 0.83
CA ILE A 7 -2.75 5.63 0.24
C ILE A 7 -2.19 6.54 1.32
N TRP A 8 -1.18 7.33 0.95
CA TRP A 8 -0.44 8.21 1.87
C TRP A 8 -0.45 9.63 1.36
N LYS A 9 -0.71 10.55 2.29
CA LYS A 9 -0.50 11.97 2.07
C LYS A 9 0.66 12.38 2.95
N TYR A 10 1.77 12.80 2.34
CA TYR A 10 2.97 13.17 3.08
C TYR A 10 2.84 14.55 3.70
N GLN A 11 3.58 14.78 4.78
CA GLN A 11 3.74 16.12 5.32
C GLN A 11 4.42 17.00 4.28
N ALA A 12 4.03 18.26 4.22
CA ALA A 12 4.47 19.18 3.16
C ALA A 12 5.98 19.37 3.13
N ASN A 13 6.64 19.29 4.29
CA ASN A 13 8.08 19.52 4.42
C ASN A 13 8.93 18.29 4.11
N VAL A 14 8.32 17.16 3.77
CA VAL A 14 9.06 15.93 3.46
C VAL A 14 9.65 16.05 2.05
N GLU A 15 10.97 15.91 1.97
CA GLU A 15 11.68 16.01 0.70
C GLU A 15 11.40 14.83 -0.22
N GLN A 16 11.55 15.05 -1.52
CA GLN A 16 11.26 14.04 -2.54
C GLN A 16 12.09 12.77 -2.34
N GLU A 17 13.34 12.90 -1.93
CA GLU A 17 14.21 11.75 -1.70
C GLU A 17 13.65 10.82 -0.62
N VAL A 18 13.04 11.38 0.43
CA VAL A 18 12.45 10.60 1.51
C VAL A 18 11.17 9.90 1.02
N ARG A 19 10.39 10.57 0.20
CA ARG A 19 9.19 9.98 -0.42
C ARG A 19 9.56 8.82 -1.33
N GLU A 20 10.61 8.98 -2.12
CA GLU A 20 11.12 7.91 -2.98
C GLU A 20 11.60 6.71 -2.18
N GLU A 21 12.27 6.95 -1.05
CA GLU A 21 12.69 5.87 -0.17
C GLU A 21 11.50 5.10 0.38
N HIS A 22 10.42 5.80 0.76
CA HIS A 22 9.21 5.16 1.24
C HIS A 22 8.61 4.22 0.19
N VAL A 23 8.47 4.69 -1.04
CA VAL A 23 7.93 3.88 -2.14
C VAL A 23 8.85 2.69 -2.43
N ARG A 24 10.16 2.90 -2.40
CA ARG A 24 11.13 1.82 -2.59
C ARG A 24 11.01 0.75 -1.51
N LEU A 25 10.91 1.16 -0.26
CA LEU A 25 10.77 0.22 0.86
C LEU A 25 9.48 -0.59 0.77
N LEU A 26 8.38 0.07 0.39
CA LEU A 26 7.10 -0.63 0.19
C LEU A 26 7.20 -1.66 -0.93
N GLY A 27 7.80 -1.28 -2.05
CA GLY A 27 7.94 -2.19 -3.19
C GLY A 27 8.80 -3.41 -2.88
N ALA A 28 9.79 -3.26 -2.01
CA ALA A 28 10.69 -4.34 -1.64
C ALA A 28 10.02 -5.42 -0.76
N LEU A 29 8.86 -5.12 -0.16
CA LEU A 29 8.19 -6.06 0.75
C LEU A 29 7.76 -7.34 0.04
N ALA A 30 7.42 -7.27 -1.23
CA ALA A 30 7.00 -8.45 -1.99
C ALA A 30 8.10 -9.51 -2.10
N ALA A 31 9.35 -9.09 -2.07
CA ALA A 31 10.49 -10.01 -2.18
C ALA A 31 10.80 -10.73 -0.86
N VAL A 32 10.39 -10.17 0.28
CA VAL A 32 10.73 -10.72 1.60
C VAL A 32 9.54 -11.30 2.35
N ILE A 33 8.32 -11.02 1.92
CA ILE A 33 7.10 -11.53 2.56
C ILE A 33 6.37 -12.43 1.57
N SER A 34 6.47 -13.73 1.78
CA SER A 34 5.97 -14.72 0.82
C SER A 34 4.45 -14.75 0.68
N GLU A 35 3.72 -14.20 1.64
CA GLU A 35 2.25 -14.12 1.60
C GLU A 35 1.73 -13.16 0.53
N VAL A 36 2.57 -12.26 0.03
CA VAL A 36 2.17 -11.29 -0.99
C VAL A 36 2.08 -11.98 -2.35
N GLU A 37 0.88 -12.04 -2.92
CA GLU A 37 0.68 -12.61 -4.27
C GLU A 37 1.13 -11.62 -5.34
N SER A 38 0.76 -10.35 -5.18
CA SER A 38 1.19 -9.28 -6.07
C SER A 38 1.19 -7.95 -5.32
N LEU A 39 2.03 -7.04 -5.77
CA LEU A 39 2.14 -5.72 -5.14
C LEU A 39 2.53 -4.71 -6.21
N ALA A 40 1.82 -3.59 -6.22
CA ALA A 40 2.16 -2.42 -7.04
C ALA A 40 2.12 -1.19 -6.14
N VAL A 41 3.09 -0.32 -6.29
CA VAL A 41 3.18 0.92 -5.52
C VAL A 41 3.75 2.02 -6.40
N GLY A 42 3.26 3.24 -6.23
CA GLY A 42 3.73 4.36 -7.02
C GLY A 42 3.23 5.69 -6.51
N PHE A 43 3.68 6.74 -7.18
CA PHE A 43 3.28 8.11 -6.87
C PHE A 43 2.07 8.51 -7.69
N ASP A 44 1.27 9.40 -7.11
CA ASP A 44 0.18 10.07 -7.82
C ASP A 44 0.72 10.87 -9.00
N VAL A 45 -0.01 10.84 -10.11
CA VAL A 45 0.38 11.55 -11.34
C VAL A 45 -0.56 12.68 -11.71
N LEU A 46 -1.78 12.71 -11.16
CA LEU A 46 -2.79 13.69 -11.56
C LEU A 46 -2.75 14.97 -10.73
N LYS A 47 -2.29 14.90 -9.48
CA LYS A 47 -2.16 16.07 -8.60
C LYS A 47 -3.45 16.85 -8.42
N LEU A 48 -4.56 16.14 -8.22
CA LEU A 48 -5.87 16.75 -7.99
C LEU A 48 -6.00 17.17 -6.52
N PRO A 49 -6.93 18.09 -6.21
CA PRO A 49 -7.15 18.47 -4.81
C PRO A 49 -7.50 17.31 -3.89
N ARG A 50 -8.16 16.27 -4.43
CA ARG A 50 -8.54 15.06 -3.67
C ARG A 50 -7.46 13.98 -3.69
N SER A 51 -6.38 14.17 -4.44
CA SER A 51 -5.36 13.15 -4.61
C SER A 51 -4.44 13.07 -3.39
N PHE A 52 -4.16 11.84 -2.96
CA PHE A 52 -3.05 11.57 -2.05
C PHE A 52 -1.76 11.50 -2.87
N ASP A 53 -0.63 11.33 -2.20
CA ASP A 53 0.67 11.44 -2.86
C ASP A 53 1.20 10.13 -3.40
N SER A 54 0.86 9.02 -2.77
CA SER A 54 1.28 7.69 -3.20
C SER A 54 0.23 6.65 -2.83
N GLY A 55 0.31 5.50 -3.49
CA GLY A 55 -0.61 4.42 -3.25
C GLY A 55 0.01 3.06 -3.48
N LEU A 56 -0.53 2.05 -2.77
CA LEU A 56 -0.11 0.66 -2.87
C LEU A 56 -1.34 -0.20 -3.08
N VAL A 57 -1.21 -1.18 -3.96
CA VAL A 57 -2.18 -2.27 -4.11
C VAL A 57 -1.45 -3.57 -3.91
N ALA A 58 -1.88 -4.36 -2.94
CA ALA A 58 -1.31 -5.68 -2.68
C ALA A 58 -2.44 -6.71 -2.67
N VAL A 59 -2.18 -7.88 -3.22
CA VAL A 59 -3.15 -8.97 -3.28
C VAL A 59 -2.64 -10.14 -2.46
N PHE A 60 -3.54 -10.72 -1.66
CA PHE A 60 -3.27 -11.86 -0.79
C PHE A 60 -4.27 -12.96 -1.10
N ARG A 61 -3.87 -14.22 -0.88
CA ARG A 61 -4.75 -15.35 -1.13
C ARG A 61 -6.01 -15.29 -0.26
N ASP A 62 -5.85 -14.90 1.00
CA ASP A 62 -6.93 -14.85 1.96
C ASP A 62 -6.58 -13.89 3.11
N ARG A 63 -7.51 -13.78 4.04
CA ARG A 63 -7.35 -12.89 5.19
C ARG A 63 -6.19 -13.30 6.10
N ALA A 64 -5.95 -14.60 6.25
CA ALA A 64 -4.86 -15.09 7.09
C ALA A 64 -3.50 -14.65 6.52
N ALA A 65 -3.36 -14.66 5.20
CA ALA A 65 -2.14 -14.19 4.54
C ALA A 65 -1.94 -12.69 4.75
N LEU A 66 -3.00 -11.89 4.66
CA LEU A 66 -2.92 -10.47 4.95
C LEU A 66 -2.54 -10.22 6.41
N GLU A 67 -3.11 -10.97 7.34
CA GLU A 67 -2.77 -10.82 8.75
C GLU A 67 -1.31 -11.15 9.03
N ALA A 68 -0.77 -12.19 8.38
CA ALA A 68 0.64 -12.54 8.50
C ALA A 68 1.55 -11.43 7.96
N TYR A 69 1.17 -10.81 6.85
CA TYR A 69 1.86 -9.65 6.29
C TYR A 69 1.83 -8.48 7.26
N THR A 70 0.66 -8.20 7.83
CA THR A 70 0.46 -7.04 8.70
C THR A 70 1.40 -7.04 9.90
N VAL A 71 1.65 -8.21 10.49
CA VAL A 71 2.50 -8.33 11.69
C VAL A 71 3.95 -8.69 11.37
N HIS A 72 4.28 -8.84 10.11
CA HIS A 72 5.64 -9.20 9.71
C HIS A 72 6.62 -8.10 10.12
N PRO A 73 7.77 -8.44 10.73
CA PRO A 73 8.72 -7.43 11.20
C PRO A 73 9.18 -6.45 10.13
N GLU A 74 9.39 -6.92 8.90
CA GLU A 74 9.81 -6.04 7.81
C GLU A 74 8.70 -5.06 7.42
N HIS A 75 7.43 -5.49 7.45
CA HIS A 75 6.31 -4.61 7.20
C HIS A 75 6.19 -3.56 8.30
N LEU A 76 6.34 -3.96 9.56
CA LEU A 76 6.23 -3.03 10.70
C LEU A 76 7.26 -1.91 10.62
N LYS A 77 8.47 -2.20 10.15
CA LYS A 77 9.50 -1.17 9.95
C LYS A 77 9.06 -0.14 8.91
N VAL A 78 8.47 -0.59 7.81
CA VAL A 78 8.02 0.31 6.75
C VAL A 78 6.80 1.10 7.19
N VAL A 79 5.91 0.49 7.96
CA VAL A 79 4.75 1.20 8.56
C VAL A 79 5.24 2.36 9.42
N ALA A 80 6.23 2.12 10.27
CA ALA A 80 6.78 3.17 11.12
C ALA A 80 7.40 4.30 10.30
N PHE A 81 8.12 3.96 9.23
CA PHE A 81 8.70 4.94 8.32
C PHE A 81 7.61 5.83 7.69
N GLY A 82 6.57 5.20 7.14
CA GLY A 82 5.47 5.92 6.49
C GLY A 82 4.70 6.81 7.46
N LYS A 83 4.44 6.33 8.67
CA LYS A 83 3.75 7.12 9.70
C LYS A 83 4.53 8.38 10.07
N ALA A 84 5.85 8.27 10.18
CA ALA A 84 6.69 9.38 10.59
C ALA A 84 6.69 10.53 9.59
N ILE A 85 6.42 10.26 8.31
CA ILE A 85 6.47 11.25 7.23
C ILE A 85 5.11 11.62 6.67
N SER A 86 4.03 10.99 7.15
CA SER A 86 2.69 11.18 6.58
C SER A 86 1.83 12.07 7.45
N GLU A 87 1.08 12.94 6.79
CA GLU A 87 0.02 13.72 7.38
C GLU A 87 -1.24 12.86 7.55
N GLN A 88 -1.49 11.99 6.57
CA GLN A 88 -2.69 11.15 6.55
C GLN A 88 -2.40 9.85 5.83
N VAL A 89 -2.95 8.75 6.36
CA VAL A 89 -2.88 7.42 5.75
C VAL A 89 -4.30 6.87 5.74
N ALA A 90 -4.71 6.31 4.61
CA ALA A 90 -6.04 5.69 4.48
C ALA A 90 -5.89 4.33 3.83
N SER A 91 -6.81 3.42 4.15
CA SER A 91 -6.77 2.07 3.61
C SER A 91 -8.17 1.51 3.39
N VAL A 92 -8.25 0.54 2.50
CA VAL A 92 -9.45 -0.26 2.31
C VAL A 92 -9.02 -1.66 1.89
N ASP A 93 -9.70 -2.66 2.44
CA ASP A 93 -9.43 -4.06 2.16
C ASP A 93 -10.73 -4.71 1.74
N PHE A 94 -10.73 -5.44 0.63
CA PHE A 94 -11.95 -6.06 0.13
C PHE A 94 -11.65 -7.38 -0.56
N GLU A 95 -12.65 -8.27 -0.55
CA GLU A 95 -12.57 -9.51 -1.29
C GLU A 95 -12.69 -9.20 -2.77
N SER A 96 -11.71 -9.66 -3.54
CA SER A 96 -11.72 -9.54 -5.00
C SER A 96 -11.95 -10.92 -5.59
N GLY A 97 -12.83 -10.98 -6.60
CA GLY A 97 -13.09 -12.24 -7.29
C GLY A 97 -11.85 -12.72 -8.03
N ALA A 98 -11.79 -14.04 -8.23
CA ALA A 98 -10.74 -14.67 -9.02
C ALA A 98 -10.97 -14.50 -10.52
N GLY A 99 -12.10 -13.96 -10.94
CA GLY A 99 -12.47 -13.82 -12.32
C GLY A 99 -12.32 -12.40 -12.85
N PRO A 100 -12.35 -12.23 -14.17
CA PRO A 100 -12.19 -10.90 -14.78
C PRO A 100 -13.43 -10.03 -14.69
N THR A 101 -14.56 -10.58 -14.22
CA THR A 101 -15.79 -9.82 -14.08
C THR A 101 -15.87 -9.23 -12.69
N ALA A 102 -15.47 -8.01 -12.56
CA ALA A 102 -15.82 -7.23 -11.39
C ALA A 102 -17.21 -6.66 -11.63
N THR A 103 -18.15 -6.98 -10.76
CA THR A 103 -19.38 -6.25 -10.70
C THR A 103 -19.08 -4.94 -9.99
N VAL A 104 -19.22 -3.86 -10.72
CA VAL A 104 -19.05 -2.54 -10.12
C VAL A 104 -20.38 -2.17 -9.49
N GLU A 105 -20.40 -2.16 -8.19
CA GLU A 105 -21.51 -1.62 -7.43
C GLU A 105 -21.12 -0.23 -6.96
N SER A 106 -21.83 0.72 -7.44
CA SER A 106 -21.61 2.09 -7.01
C SER A 106 -22.65 2.50 -5.98
#